data_c35213e2655a4fc43d5399be18b9c2a1
#
_entry.id   c35213e2655a4fc43d5399be18b9c2a1
#
_cell.length_a   1.000
_cell.length_b   1.000
_cell.length_c   1.000
_cell.angle_alpha   90.00
_cell.angle_beta   90.00
_cell.angle_gamma   90.00
#
_symmetry.space_group_name_H-M   'P 1'
#
loop_
_entity.id
_entity.type
_entity.pdbx_description
1 polymer ?
#
loop_
_entity_poly.entity_id
_entity_poly.type
_entity_poly.pdbx_seq_one_letter_code
_entity_poly.pdbx_strand_id
1 'polypeptide(L)'
;MRKKLILTLLYLGMILYAAPLWAANPSTTTAPSGDEAQGRSLDEVNKELSNPVSSVWSISFQENNYLLEIEGKKDHWNSNLNFQPVLPIALTKNWNLITRPVVTLFNSAPHPNPHNPAEIKRTTGFGDTVLMEMLSPSSKLAGNWLLGIGPTFIFPTASSDYTGQGKWQVGPAVVVGYLSQKWIVGAFVQNWTSFGGSGNRADVNQMNLQPFVAYFLPGGWSIGYSGNILANWKADSAGGVWTVPIGIGIGKLVKLGPLPVKIGLAVQYMVHHPDNFGQKWNIQLGVTPVIPNLIKGSLFGE
;
A
#
# COMPACT_ATOMS: atom_id res chain seq x y z
N MET A 1 24.82 8.68 1.55
CA MET A 1 23.44 8.96 2.00
C MET A 1 22.83 10.22 1.36
N ARG A 2 23.44 11.40 1.43
CA ARG A 2 22.89 12.65 0.86
C ARG A 2 22.53 12.60 -0.65
N LYS A 3 23.34 11.93 -1.49
CA LYS A 3 23.10 11.86 -2.96
C LYS A 3 21.89 11.00 -3.34
N LYS A 4 21.57 9.94 -2.59
CA LYS A 4 20.40 9.06 -2.87
C LYS A 4 19.08 9.69 -2.47
N LEU A 5 19.05 10.41 -1.33
CA LEU A 5 17.86 11.15 -0.91
C LEU A 5 17.52 12.28 -1.90
N ILE A 6 18.54 12.94 -2.44
CA ILE A 6 18.38 13.98 -3.47
C ILE A 6 17.87 13.39 -4.79
N LEU A 7 18.30 12.16 -5.15
CA LEU A 7 17.82 11.49 -6.36
C LEU A 7 16.34 11.09 -6.24
N THR A 8 15.91 10.58 -5.10
CA THR A 8 14.50 10.23 -4.84
C THR A 8 13.61 11.48 -4.85
N LEU A 9 14.06 12.58 -4.30
CA LEU A 9 13.36 13.87 -4.34
C LEU A 9 13.36 14.48 -5.76
N LEU A 10 14.40 14.29 -6.56
CA LEU A 10 14.46 14.71 -7.96
C LEU A 10 13.54 13.87 -8.88
N TYR A 11 13.40 12.56 -8.62
CA TYR A 11 12.44 11.71 -9.32
C TYR A 11 10.99 12.10 -9.01
N LEU A 12 10.68 12.43 -7.76
CA LEU A 12 9.38 12.99 -7.40
C LEU A 12 9.13 14.34 -8.08
N GLY A 13 10.14 15.18 -8.20
CA GLY A 13 10.08 16.47 -8.91
C GLY A 13 9.88 16.34 -10.43
N MET A 14 10.44 15.31 -11.08
CA MET A 14 10.26 15.07 -12.51
C MET A 14 8.85 14.55 -12.86
N ILE A 15 8.21 13.79 -11.99
CA ILE A 15 6.82 13.33 -12.21
C ILE A 15 5.84 14.50 -12.10
N LEU A 16 6.15 15.53 -11.33
CA LEU A 16 5.31 16.73 -11.21
C LEU A 16 5.46 17.73 -12.39
N TYR A 17 6.53 17.60 -13.21
CA TYR A 17 6.78 18.51 -14.35
C TYR A 17 6.28 17.99 -15.70
N ALA A 18 5.81 16.75 -15.79
CA ALA A 18 5.32 16.14 -17.03
C ALA A 18 3.79 16.20 -17.18
N ALA A 19 3.15 17.29 -16.78
CA ALA A 19 1.75 17.54 -17.15
C ALA A 19 1.71 18.35 -18.45
N PRO A 20 1.14 17.82 -19.54
CA PRO A 20 0.97 18.61 -20.76
C PRO A 20 -0.06 19.72 -20.53
N LEU A 21 0.32 20.94 -20.84
CA LEU A 21 -0.55 22.08 -21.06
C LEU A 21 -1.53 21.77 -22.18
N TRP A 22 -2.76 21.42 -21.85
CA TRP A 22 -3.85 21.47 -22.81
C TRP A 22 -4.81 22.57 -22.40
N ALA A 23 -4.69 23.69 -23.09
CA ALA A 23 -5.67 24.75 -23.07
C ALA A 23 -6.89 24.28 -23.89
N ALA A 24 -8.05 24.17 -23.24
CA ALA A 24 -9.34 24.04 -23.91
C ALA A 24 -10.27 25.14 -23.42
N ASN A 25 -10.85 25.83 -24.38
CA ASN A 25 -11.82 26.91 -24.27
C ASN A 25 -13.10 26.52 -23.49
N PRO A 26 -13.76 27.48 -22.84
CA PRO A 26 -14.96 27.21 -22.08
C PRO A 26 -16.19 27.21 -23.00
N SER A 27 -16.89 26.10 -23.10
CA SER A 27 -18.30 26.07 -23.48
C SER A 27 -19.03 25.02 -22.66
N THR A 28 -20.00 25.53 -21.97
CA THR A 28 -21.07 24.92 -21.18
C THR A 28 -21.56 23.58 -21.68
N THR A 29 -21.50 22.56 -20.82
CA THR A 29 -22.62 21.64 -20.57
C THR A 29 -22.31 20.77 -19.33
N THR A 30 -23.24 20.73 -18.43
CA THR A 30 -23.30 19.98 -17.18
C THR A 30 -23.04 18.48 -17.36
N ALA A 31 -21.96 17.98 -16.72
CA ALA A 31 -21.80 16.58 -16.40
C ALA A 31 -21.16 16.44 -15.01
N PRO A 32 -21.82 15.74 -14.06
CA PRO A 32 -21.31 15.61 -12.70
C PRO A 32 -20.32 14.46 -12.64
N SER A 33 -19.03 14.71 -12.44
CA SER A 33 -18.11 13.63 -12.13
C SER A 33 -16.63 13.95 -11.92
N GLY A 34 -16.19 15.17 -11.91
CA GLY A 34 -14.83 15.54 -11.44
C GLY A 34 -14.91 16.37 -10.16
N ASP A 35 -16.11 16.84 -9.85
CA ASP A 35 -16.37 17.86 -8.82
C ASP A 35 -16.57 17.29 -7.40
N GLU A 36 -16.78 15.99 -7.23
CA GLU A 36 -17.05 15.45 -5.90
C GLU A 36 -15.87 15.60 -4.92
N ALA A 37 -14.63 15.53 -5.40
CA ALA A 37 -13.46 15.79 -4.53
C ALA A 37 -13.16 17.29 -4.41
N GLN A 38 -13.60 18.12 -5.36
CA GLN A 38 -13.36 19.57 -5.35
C GLN A 38 -14.32 20.34 -4.43
N GLY A 39 -15.51 19.79 -4.16
CA GLY A 39 -16.50 20.38 -3.23
C GLY A 39 -16.35 19.94 -1.76
N ARG A 40 -15.59 18.86 -1.50
CA ARG A 40 -15.40 18.31 -0.13
C ARG A 40 -14.33 19.08 0.65
N SER A 41 -14.49 19.12 1.97
CA SER A 41 -13.47 19.67 2.86
C SER A 41 -12.21 18.79 2.86
N LEU A 42 -11.04 19.39 3.19
CA LEU A 42 -9.78 18.61 3.32
C LEU A 42 -9.92 17.49 4.36
N ASP A 43 -10.70 17.71 5.41
CA ASP A 43 -10.89 16.74 6.47
C ASP A 43 -11.71 15.52 5.98
N GLU A 44 -12.72 15.72 5.13
CA GLU A 44 -13.50 14.64 4.52
C GLU A 44 -12.67 13.82 3.56
N VAL A 45 -11.91 14.46 2.66
CA VAL A 45 -11.03 13.76 1.73
C VAL A 45 -9.94 12.98 2.47
N ASN A 46 -9.39 13.52 3.58
CA ASN A 46 -8.41 12.82 4.41
C ASN A 46 -8.98 11.55 5.05
N LYS A 47 -10.24 11.59 5.49
CA LYS A 47 -10.96 10.40 6.02
C LYS A 47 -11.14 9.34 4.93
N GLU A 48 -11.59 9.76 3.75
CA GLU A 48 -11.76 8.85 2.61
C GLU A 48 -10.45 8.19 2.20
N LEU A 49 -9.34 8.91 2.12
CA LEU A 49 -8.02 8.34 1.81
C LEU A 49 -7.47 7.40 2.90
N SER A 50 -8.00 7.49 4.11
CA SER A 50 -7.64 6.57 5.20
C SER A 50 -8.50 5.31 5.22
N ASN A 51 -9.60 5.30 4.46
CA ASN A 51 -10.53 4.18 4.35
C ASN A 51 -10.04 3.18 3.28
N PRO A 52 -9.72 1.92 3.62
CA PRO A 52 -9.23 0.92 2.66
C PRO A 52 -10.28 0.49 1.63
N VAL A 53 -11.56 0.77 1.86
CA VAL A 53 -12.70 0.51 0.94
C VAL A 53 -13.38 1.81 0.50
N SER A 54 -12.62 2.88 0.40
CA SER A 54 -13.09 4.20 -0.05
C SER A 54 -13.67 4.15 -1.46
N SER A 55 -14.59 5.06 -1.74
CA SER A 55 -15.11 5.32 -3.09
C SER A 55 -14.23 6.27 -3.91
N VAL A 56 -13.13 6.74 -3.34
CA VAL A 56 -12.22 7.73 -3.96
C VAL A 56 -11.07 7.03 -4.66
N TRP A 57 -10.87 7.34 -5.93
CA TRP A 57 -9.71 6.90 -6.69
C TRP A 57 -8.44 7.59 -6.20
N SER A 58 -7.43 6.81 -5.91
CA SER A 58 -6.14 7.33 -5.45
C SER A 58 -4.99 6.49 -5.95
N ILE A 59 -3.80 7.10 -6.02
CA ILE A 59 -2.56 6.41 -6.35
C ILE A 59 -1.59 6.66 -5.20
N SER A 60 -1.25 5.60 -4.46
CA SER A 60 -0.28 5.71 -3.36
C SER A 60 1.12 5.30 -3.82
N PHE A 61 2.08 6.18 -3.55
CA PHE A 61 3.51 5.90 -3.64
C PHE A 61 4.03 5.81 -2.21
N GLN A 62 4.54 4.64 -1.83
CA GLN A 62 4.99 4.36 -0.48
C GLN A 62 6.42 3.87 -0.51
N GLU A 63 7.36 4.71 -0.08
CA GLU A 63 8.76 4.36 0.11
C GLU A 63 8.96 3.77 1.50
N ASN A 64 9.48 2.56 1.56
CA ASN A 64 9.81 1.85 2.79
C ASN A 64 11.32 1.68 2.89
N ASN A 65 11.86 1.99 4.05
CA ASN A 65 13.26 1.78 4.37
C ASN A 65 13.34 0.87 5.60
N TYR A 66 13.61 -0.40 5.37
CA TYR A 66 13.74 -1.41 6.42
C TYR A 66 15.20 -1.58 6.83
N LEU A 67 15.46 -1.54 8.13
CA LEU A 67 16.72 -2.05 8.68
C LEU A 67 16.55 -3.55 8.93
N LEU A 68 17.30 -4.36 8.20
CA LEU A 68 17.28 -5.83 8.30
C LEU A 68 18.39 -6.29 9.23
N GLU A 69 18.05 -7.15 10.18
CA GLU A 69 19.00 -7.94 10.94
C GLU A 69 19.47 -9.14 10.12
N ILE A 70 20.77 -9.36 10.05
CA ILE A 70 21.36 -10.49 9.37
C ILE A 70 22.25 -11.22 10.37
N GLU A 71 21.91 -12.45 10.71
CA GLU A 71 22.61 -13.25 11.69
C GLU A 71 24.12 -13.32 11.41
N GLY A 72 24.91 -13.00 12.44
CA GLY A 72 26.37 -12.99 12.34
C GLY A 72 26.97 -11.87 11.50
N LYS A 73 26.19 -10.89 11.05
CA LYS A 73 26.64 -9.75 10.23
C LYS A 73 26.11 -8.42 10.76
N LYS A 74 26.57 -7.32 10.15
CA LYS A 74 25.99 -5.99 10.40
C LYS A 74 24.60 -5.89 9.79
N ASP A 75 23.74 -5.11 10.42
CA ASP A 75 22.42 -4.75 9.90
C ASP A 75 22.55 -4.03 8.55
N HIS A 76 21.62 -4.31 7.64
CA HIS A 76 21.58 -3.73 6.31
C HIS A 76 20.24 -3.07 6.01
N TRP A 77 20.28 -1.87 5.42
CA TRP A 77 19.09 -1.21 4.92
C TRP A 77 18.60 -1.87 3.62
N ASN A 78 17.32 -2.20 3.58
CA ASN A 78 16.55 -2.52 2.38
C ASN A 78 15.66 -1.31 2.06
N SER A 79 15.49 -0.97 0.80
CA SER A 79 14.65 0.14 0.36
C SER A 79 13.78 -0.31 -0.79
N ASN A 80 12.48 -0.06 -0.71
CA ASN A 80 11.55 -0.32 -1.78
C ASN A 80 10.47 0.76 -1.89
N LEU A 81 10.03 0.99 -3.11
CA LEU A 81 8.90 1.84 -3.46
C LEU A 81 7.72 0.96 -3.88
N ASN A 82 6.60 1.09 -3.19
CA ASN A 82 5.34 0.47 -3.59
C ASN A 82 4.48 1.47 -4.37
N PHE A 83 4.07 1.10 -5.56
CA PHE A 83 3.03 1.76 -6.33
C PHE A 83 1.71 1.03 -6.07
N GLN A 84 0.74 1.72 -5.48
CA GLN A 84 -0.51 1.13 -4.97
C GLN A 84 -1.72 1.98 -5.36
N PRO A 85 -2.26 1.87 -6.57
CA PRO A 85 -3.54 2.48 -6.90
C PRO A 85 -4.68 1.78 -6.14
N VAL A 86 -5.67 2.58 -5.72
CA VAL A 86 -6.94 2.11 -5.17
C VAL A 86 -8.03 2.61 -6.12
N LEU A 87 -8.68 1.66 -6.78
CA LEU A 87 -9.61 1.91 -7.89
C LEU A 87 -10.99 1.30 -7.56
N PRO A 88 -11.83 2.01 -6.80
CA PRO A 88 -13.20 1.58 -6.53
C PRO A 88 -14.06 1.73 -7.78
N ILE A 89 -14.77 0.68 -8.15
CA ILE A 89 -15.70 0.61 -9.28
C ILE A 89 -17.09 0.32 -8.73
N ALA A 90 -18.04 1.23 -8.95
CA ALA A 90 -19.43 1.00 -8.58
C ALA A 90 -20.02 -0.12 -9.46
N LEU A 91 -20.32 -1.27 -8.87
CA LEU A 91 -21.03 -2.35 -9.56
C LEU A 91 -22.52 -2.05 -9.65
N THR A 92 -23.11 -1.65 -8.52
CA THR A 92 -24.50 -1.22 -8.38
C THR A 92 -24.56 0.01 -7.47
N LYS A 93 -25.74 0.56 -7.20
CA LYS A 93 -25.94 1.62 -6.18
C LYS A 93 -25.47 1.24 -4.77
N ASN A 94 -25.43 -0.07 -4.47
CA ASN A 94 -25.16 -0.58 -3.13
C ASN A 94 -23.84 -1.32 -2.98
N TRP A 95 -23.16 -1.66 -4.08
CA TRP A 95 -21.97 -2.48 -4.06
C TRP A 95 -20.86 -1.92 -4.94
N ASN A 96 -19.64 -1.94 -4.42
CA ASN A 96 -18.43 -1.56 -5.11
C ASN A 96 -17.48 -2.75 -5.22
N LEU A 97 -16.75 -2.83 -6.32
CA LEU A 97 -15.53 -3.63 -6.46
C LEU A 97 -14.35 -2.71 -6.18
N ILE A 98 -13.50 -3.09 -5.24
CA ILE A 98 -12.28 -2.35 -4.92
C ILE A 98 -11.10 -3.13 -5.51
N THR A 99 -10.54 -2.61 -6.59
CA THR A 99 -9.34 -3.14 -7.24
C THR A 99 -8.12 -2.44 -6.69
N ARG A 100 -7.17 -3.20 -6.16
CA ARG A 100 -5.93 -2.66 -5.59
C ARG A 100 -4.72 -3.49 -6.03
N PRO A 101 -4.06 -3.17 -7.13
CA PRO A 101 -2.74 -3.70 -7.44
C PRO A 101 -1.66 -3.05 -6.57
N VAL A 102 -0.63 -3.83 -6.22
CA VAL A 102 0.58 -3.35 -5.56
C VAL A 102 1.77 -3.82 -6.37
N VAL A 103 2.49 -2.89 -6.95
CA VAL A 103 3.75 -3.15 -7.67
C VAL A 103 4.90 -2.61 -6.83
N THR A 104 5.83 -3.49 -6.47
CA THR A 104 6.98 -3.13 -5.65
C THR A 104 8.22 -2.97 -6.53
N LEU A 105 8.92 -1.85 -6.39
CA LEU A 105 10.25 -1.64 -6.94
C LEU A 105 11.26 -1.65 -5.79
N PHE A 106 12.12 -2.64 -5.72
CA PHE A 106 13.26 -2.67 -4.80
C PHE A 106 14.37 -1.76 -5.31
N ASN A 107 14.60 -0.67 -4.60
CA ASN A 107 15.72 0.24 -4.90
C ASN A 107 17.05 -0.36 -4.45
N SER A 108 17.02 -1.18 -3.39
CA SER A 108 18.22 -1.79 -2.81
C SER A 108 17.83 -2.96 -1.88
N ALA A 109 17.77 -4.17 -2.42
CA ALA A 109 17.52 -5.40 -1.67
C ALA A 109 18.86 -6.09 -1.33
N PRO A 110 19.25 -6.19 -0.05
CA PRO A 110 20.46 -6.94 0.35
C PRO A 110 20.19 -8.45 0.29
N HIS A 111 21.18 -9.22 -0.18
CA HIS A 111 21.11 -10.66 -0.24
C HIS A 111 22.54 -11.25 -0.15
N PRO A 112 22.70 -12.53 0.25
CA PRO A 112 23.99 -13.20 0.22
C PRO A 112 24.57 -13.24 -1.19
N ASN A 113 25.89 -13.10 -1.33
CA ASN A 113 26.57 -13.35 -2.58
C ASN A 113 26.58 -14.88 -2.86
N PRO A 114 26.04 -15.38 -4.00
CA PRO A 114 26.01 -16.81 -4.29
C PRO A 114 27.41 -17.49 -4.31
N HIS A 115 28.45 -16.72 -4.66
CA HIS A 115 29.83 -17.24 -4.72
C HIS A 115 30.60 -17.08 -3.39
N ASN A 116 30.14 -16.21 -2.49
CA ASN A 116 30.72 -15.99 -1.18
C ASN A 116 29.63 -15.57 -0.20
N PRO A 117 28.95 -16.50 0.48
CA PRO A 117 27.85 -16.19 1.39
C PRO A 117 28.21 -15.26 2.57
N ALA A 118 29.51 -15.09 2.86
CA ALA A 118 29.95 -14.13 3.85
C ALA A 118 29.76 -12.66 3.41
N GLU A 119 29.71 -12.42 2.10
CA GLU A 119 29.51 -11.08 1.51
C GLU A 119 28.02 -10.82 1.26
N ILE A 120 27.57 -9.60 1.54
CA ILE A 120 26.20 -9.13 1.20
C ILE A 120 26.26 -8.29 -0.06
N LYS A 121 25.58 -8.72 -1.10
CA LYS A 121 25.32 -7.97 -2.33
C LYS A 121 23.96 -7.27 -2.28
N ARG A 122 23.69 -6.44 -3.28
CA ARG A 122 22.45 -5.70 -3.42
C ARG A 122 21.92 -5.82 -4.84
N THR A 123 20.60 -6.00 -4.93
CA THR A 123 19.87 -6.04 -6.19
C THR A 123 18.83 -4.92 -6.23
N THR A 124 18.66 -4.34 -7.41
CA THR A 124 17.57 -3.43 -7.76
C THR A 124 16.66 -4.14 -8.76
N GLY A 125 15.35 -4.02 -8.61
CA GLY A 125 14.43 -4.68 -9.53
C GLY A 125 12.99 -4.69 -9.02
N PHE A 126 12.09 -5.11 -9.89
CA PHE A 126 10.69 -5.31 -9.51
C PHE A 126 10.53 -6.53 -8.62
N GLY A 127 9.59 -6.44 -7.69
CA GLY A 127 9.11 -7.55 -6.88
C GLY A 127 7.92 -8.25 -7.52
N ASP A 128 7.38 -9.24 -6.82
CA ASP A 128 6.13 -9.88 -7.19
C ASP A 128 4.97 -8.88 -7.04
N THR A 129 4.03 -8.91 -7.99
CA THR A 129 2.86 -8.04 -7.99
C THR A 129 1.75 -8.65 -7.16
N VAL A 130 1.19 -7.89 -6.22
CA VAL A 130 -0.02 -8.27 -5.49
C VAL A 130 -1.24 -7.64 -6.18
N LEU A 131 -2.31 -8.40 -6.34
CA LEU A 131 -3.61 -7.90 -6.78
C LEU A 131 -4.66 -8.30 -5.76
N MET A 132 -5.43 -7.33 -5.30
CA MET A 132 -6.57 -7.55 -4.42
C MET A 132 -7.84 -7.07 -5.12
N GLU A 133 -8.86 -7.92 -5.07
CA GLU A 133 -10.20 -7.63 -5.57
C GLU A 133 -11.21 -7.83 -4.44
N MET A 134 -11.82 -6.76 -3.95
CA MET A 134 -12.78 -6.84 -2.84
C MET A 134 -14.15 -6.33 -3.22
N LEU A 135 -15.17 -7.11 -2.92
CA LEU A 135 -16.56 -6.67 -2.89
C LEU A 135 -16.83 -5.94 -1.57
N SER A 136 -17.31 -4.72 -1.66
CA SER A 136 -17.59 -3.85 -0.51
C SER A 136 -18.98 -3.22 -0.65
N PRO A 137 -19.81 -3.21 0.40
CA PRO A 137 -21.05 -2.45 0.39
C PRO A 137 -20.77 -0.94 0.35
N SER A 138 -21.60 -0.20 -0.35
CA SER A 138 -21.52 1.27 -0.36
C SER A 138 -21.83 1.84 1.04
N SER A 139 -21.39 3.06 1.31
CA SER A 139 -21.69 3.76 2.57
C SER A 139 -23.20 3.93 2.81
N LYS A 140 -24.02 3.94 1.75
CA LYS A 140 -25.50 3.95 1.88
C LYS A 140 -26.03 2.70 2.56
N LEU A 141 -25.39 1.54 2.31
CA LEU A 141 -25.80 0.26 2.89
C LEU A 141 -25.11 -0.01 4.22
N ALA A 142 -23.81 0.25 4.32
CA ALA A 142 -22.99 -0.07 5.48
C ALA A 142 -22.94 1.05 6.53
N GLY A 143 -23.36 2.26 6.20
CA GLY A 143 -23.21 3.43 7.08
C GLY A 143 -21.74 3.75 7.34
N ASN A 144 -21.35 3.73 8.59
CA ASN A 144 -19.97 3.99 9.03
C ASN A 144 -19.09 2.73 9.09
N TRP A 145 -19.64 1.55 8.82
CA TRP A 145 -18.86 0.32 8.78
C TRP A 145 -18.06 0.21 7.48
N LEU A 146 -16.83 -0.22 7.60
CA LEU A 146 -15.91 -0.52 6.52
C LEU A 146 -15.85 -2.03 6.38
N LEU A 147 -16.49 -2.54 5.35
CA LEU A 147 -16.62 -3.98 5.12
C LEU A 147 -16.14 -4.32 3.72
N GLY A 148 -15.38 -5.38 3.59
CA GLY A 148 -14.97 -5.88 2.28
C GLY A 148 -14.48 -7.32 2.38
N ILE A 149 -14.76 -8.09 1.33
CA ILE A 149 -14.30 -9.47 1.20
C ILE A 149 -14.00 -9.78 -0.26
N GLY A 150 -13.00 -10.59 -0.52
CA GLY A 150 -12.69 -11.04 -1.87
C GLY A 150 -11.38 -11.79 -1.98
N PRO A 151 -10.99 -12.18 -3.18
CA PRO A 151 -9.72 -12.83 -3.44
C PRO A 151 -8.55 -11.84 -3.45
N THR A 152 -7.39 -12.36 -3.12
CA THR A 152 -6.10 -11.69 -3.29
C THR A 152 -5.11 -12.63 -3.95
N PHE A 153 -4.26 -12.10 -4.82
CA PHE A 153 -3.32 -12.87 -5.65
C PHE A 153 -1.92 -12.29 -5.51
N ILE A 154 -0.90 -13.14 -5.64
CA ILE A 154 0.49 -12.72 -5.87
C ILE A 154 0.96 -13.38 -7.15
N PHE A 155 1.43 -12.56 -8.09
CA PHE A 155 1.96 -12.98 -9.38
C PHE A 155 3.49 -12.97 -9.34
N PRO A 156 4.18 -14.01 -9.85
CA PRO A 156 5.64 -14.09 -9.88
C PRO A 156 6.22 -13.19 -10.98
N THR A 157 6.07 -11.87 -10.80
CA THR A 157 6.51 -10.84 -11.77
C THR A 157 7.86 -10.23 -11.41
N ALA A 158 8.50 -10.73 -10.37
CA ALA A 158 9.79 -10.22 -9.93
C ALA A 158 10.86 -10.35 -11.04
N SER A 159 11.68 -9.30 -11.19
CA SER A 159 12.76 -9.26 -12.17
C SER A 159 14.03 -9.98 -11.72
N SER A 160 14.08 -10.48 -10.48
CA SER A 160 15.20 -11.18 -9.88
C SER A 160 14.74 -12.15 -8.80
N ASP A 161 15.47 -13.25 -8.64
CA ASP A 161 15.26 -14.23 -7.57
C ASP A 161 15.40 -13.65 -6.15
N TYR A 162 16.05 -12.49 -6.02
CA TYR A 162 16.24 -11.80 -4.75
C TYR A 162 15.16 -10.77 -4.43
N THR A 163 14.23 -10.52 -5.37
CA THR A 163 13.17 -9.53 -5.21
C THR A 163 11.76 -10.15 -5.22
N GLY A 164 11.64 -11.45 -5.43
CA GLY A 164 10.36 -12.17 -5.44
C GLY A 164 10.45 -13.61 -4.97
N GLN A 165 9.29 -14.23 -4.80
CA GLN A 165 9.14 -15.60 -4.32
C GLN A 165 9.05 -16.62 -5.46
N GLY A 166 8.77 -16.17 -6.70
CA GLY A 166 8.70 -17.03 -7.90
C GLY A 166 7.51 -18.01 -7.89
N LYS A 167 6.47 -17.72 -7.10
CA LYS A 167 5.27 -18.56 -6.92
C LYS A 167 3.99 -17.80 -7.23
N TRP A 168 3.07 -18.45 -7.93
CA TRP A 168 1.67 -18.02 -8.03
C TRP A 168 0.98 -18.31 -6.72
N GLN A 169 0.34 -17.29 -6.14
CA GLN A 169 -0.33 -17.43 -4.85
C GLN A 169 -1.72 -16.84 -4.92
N VAL A 170 -2.64 -17.43 -4.16
CA VAL A 170 -4.03 -16.97 -4.05
C VAL A 170 -4.51 -17.19 -2.63
N GLY A 171 -5.49 -16.38 -2.22
CA GLY A 171 -6.17 -16.57 -0.97
C GLY A 171 -7.23 -15.49 -0.69
N PRO A 172 -7.83 -15.51 0.50
CA PRO A 172 -8.86 -14.56 0.90
C PRO A 172 -8.25 -13.23 1.38
N ALA A 173 -9.03 -12.17 1.15
CA ALA A 173 -8.84 -10.84 1.73
C ALA A 173 -10.12 -10.41 2.43
N VAL A 174 -10.02 -9.89 3.65
CA VAL A 174 -11.16 -9.40 4.44
C VAL A 174 -10.77 -8.09 5.12
N VAL A 175 -11.63 -7.09 5.05
CA VAL A 175 -11.51 -5.87 5.84
C VAL A 175 -12.75 -5.67 6.69
N VAL A 176 -12.53 -5.31 7.95
CA VAL A 176 -13.57 -4.87 8.89
C VAL A 176 -13.06 -3.63 9.62
N GLY A 177 -13.87 -2.59 9.66
CA GLY A 177 -13.51 -1.38 10.37
C GLY A 177 -14.70 -0.47 10.59
N TYR A 178 -14.44 0.65 11.25
CA TYR A 178 -15.43 1.66 11.55
C TYR A 178 -14.84 3.05 11.36
N LEU A 179 -15.54 3.90 10.64
CA LEU A 179 -15.17 5.29 10.38
C LEU A 179 -16.13 6.22 11.11
N SER A 180 -15.63 6.98 12.07
CA SER A 180 -16.35 8.03 12.76
C SER A 180 -15.93 9.42 12.29
N GLN A 181 -16.48 10.46 12.91
CA GLN A 181 -16.09 11.83 12.60
C GLN A 181 -14.60 12.11 12.89
N LYS A 182 -14.04 11.51 13.95
CA LYS A 182 -12.68 11.78 14.42
C LYS A 182 -11.75 10.58 14.34
N TRP A 183 -12.29 9.37 14.18
CA TRP A 183 -11.52 8.14 14.23
C TRP A 183 -11.83 7.22 13.05
N ILE A 184 -10.82 6.53 12.60
CA ILE A 184 -10.96 5.30 11.85
C ILE A 184 -10.24 4.19 12.62
N VAL A 185 -10.85 3.02 12.72
CA VAL A 185 -10.26 1.85 13.35
C VAL A 185 -10.71 0.60 12.64
N GLY A 186 -9.82 -0.37 12.48
CA GLY A 186 -10.15 -1.64 11.85
C GLY A 186 -8.94 -2.52 11.63
N ALA A 187 -9.18 -3.57 10.86
CA ALA A 187 -8.15 -4.51 10.44
C ALA A 187 -8.42 -5.00 9.01
N PHE A 188 -7.36 -5.18 8.28
CA PHE A 188 -7.34 -5.76 6.96
C PHE A 188 -6.47 -7.02 6.99
N VAL A 189 -7.03 -8.16 6.61
CA VAL A 189 -6.37 -9.47 6.64
C VAL A 189 -6.31 -10.04 5.23
N GLN A 190 -5.15 -10.52 4.85
CA GLN A 190 -4.91 -11.27 3.62
C GLN A 190 -4.11 -12.52 3.95
N ASN A 191 -4.43 -13.64 3.35
CA ASN A 191 -3.60 -14.85 3.40
C ASN A 191 -3.38 -15.36 2.00
N TRP A 192 -2.19 -15.86 1.72
CA TRP A 192 -1.84 -16.42 0.41
C TRP A 192 -1.21 -17.79 0.56
N THR A 193 -1.61 -18.70 -0.30
CA THR A 193 -0.99 -20.03 -0.45
C THR A 193 -0.55 -20.21 -1.89
N SER A 194 0.67 -20.71 -2.10
CA SER A 194 1.16 -21.03 -3.44
C SER A 194 0.44 -22.24 -4.02
N PHE A 195 0.14 -22.15 -5.33
CA PHE A 195 -0.49 -23.23 -6.09
C PHE A 195 0.29 -23.59 -7.37
N GLY A 196 1.40 -22.90 -7.65
CA GLY A 196 2.22 -23.11 -8.83
C GLY A 196 3.42 -22.17 -8.87
N GLY A 197 4.20 -22.21 -9.94
CA GLY A 197 5.38 -21.38 -10.17
C GLY A 197 6.66 -22.20 -10.28
N SER A 198 7.82 -21.61 -10.00
CA SER A 198 9.13 -22.25 -10.13
C SER A 198 9.27 -23.46 -9.19
N GLY A 199 9.63 -24.61 -9.74
CA GLY A 199 9.91 -25.84 -8.96
C GLY A 199 11.13 -25.73 -8.06
N ASN A 200 12.04 -24.79 -8.34
CA ASN A 200 13.26 -24.57 -7.55
C ASN A 200 13.05 -23.60 -6.36
N ARG A 201 11.83 -23.13 -6.17
CA ARG A 201 11.46 -22.20 -5.07
C ARG A 201 10.58 -22.92 -4.07
N ALA A 202 10.79 -22.64 -2.79
CA ALA A 202 9.98 -23.19 -1.72
C ALA A 202 8.50 -22.79 -1.86
N ASP A 203 7.61 -23.66 -1.44
CA ASP A 203 6.18 -23.32 -1.35
C ASP A 203 5.94 -22.27 -0.28
N VAL A 204 4.96 -21.43 -0.55
CA VAL A 204 4.61 -20.28 0.29
C VAL A 204 3.24 -20.50 0.92
N ASN A 205 3.12 -20.19 2.20
CA ASN A 205 1.87 -19.92 2.88
C ASN A 205 2.16 -18.78 3.86
N GLN A 206 1.49 -17.64 3.65
CA GLN A 206 1.81 -16.42 4.39
C GLN A 206 0.56 -15.57 4.62
N MET A 207 0.60 -14.78 5.67
CA MET A 207 -0.48 -13.85 6.04
C MET A 207 0.07 -12.44 6.21
N ASN A 208 -0.76 -11.47 5.87
CA ASN A 208 -0.62 -10.08 6.27
C ASN A 208 -1.88 -9.65 7.02
N LEU A 209 -1.74 -9.32 8.29
CA LEU A 209 -2.75 -8.65 9.10
C LEU A 209 -2.31 -7.20 9.29
N GLN A 210 -3.10 -6.27 8.77
CA GLN A 210 -2.88 -4.84 8.87
C GLN A 210 -3.93 -4.20 9.78
N PRO A 211 -3.71 -4.12 11.10
CA PRO A 211 -4.52 -3.26 11.95
C PRO A 211 -4.29 -1.80 11.57
N PHE A 212 -5.34 -1.00 11.59
CA PHE A 212 -5.24 0.43 11.35
C PHE A 212 -6.07 1.22 12.34
N VAL A 213 -5.49 2.30 12.83
CA VAL A 213 -6.16 3.28 13.66
C VAL A 213 -5.62 4.66 13.33
N ALA A 214 -6.50 5.64 13.12
CA ALA A 214 -6.07 7.02 12.98
C ALA A 214 -7.07 7.97 13.65
N TYR A 215 -6.53 9.05 14.22
CA TYR A 215 -7.27 10.18 14.72
C TYR A 215 -7.14 11.34 13.75
N PHE A 216 -8.27 11.93 13.37
CA PHE A 216 -8.32 13.06 12.44
C PHE A 216 -8.35 14.39 13.20
N LEU A 217 -7.38 15.23 12.86
CA LEU A 217 -7.22 16.57 13.40
C LEU A 217 -7.68 17.60 12.37
N PRO A 218 -8.08 18.82 12.79
CA PRO A 218 -8.48 19.87 11.86
C PRO A 218 -7.42 20.22 10.83
N GLY A 219 -7.83 20.66 9.65
CA GLY A 219 -6.98 21.11 8.58
C GLY A 219 -6.24 19.98 7.85
N GLY A 220 -6.84 18.80 7.76
CA GLY A 220 -6.33 17.66 7.00
C GLY A 220 -5.20 16.87 7.66
N TRP A 221 -4.93 17.09 8.95
CA TRP A 221 -3.96 16.29 9.70
C TRP A 221 -4.56 14.97 10.19
N SER A 222 -3.72 13.96 10.30
CA SER A 222 -4.05 12.68 10.94
C SER A 222 -2.83 12.12 11.67
N ILE A 223 -3.08 11.47 12.81
CA ILE A 223 -2.06 10.73 13.55
C ILE A 223 -2.59 9.32 13.81
N GLY A 224 -1.76 8.30 13.69
CA GLY A 224 -2.25 6.95 13.87
C GLY A 224 -1.20 5.87 13.67
N TYR A 225 -1.68 4.66 13.50
CA TYR A 225 -0.87 3.48 13.26
C TYR A 225 -1.51 2.64 12.15
N SER A 226 -0.66 2.11 11.27
CA SER A 226 -1.03 1.10 10.28
C SER A 226 0.24 0.30 9.97
N GLY A 227 0.39 -0.85 10.59
CA GLY A 227 1.55 -1.73 10.43
C GLY A 227 1.15 -3.09 9.87
N ASN A 228 2.05 -3.73 9.12
CA ASN A 228 1.83 -5.06 8.57
C ASN A 228 2.38 -6.12 9.51
N ILE A 229 1.50 -6.81 10.24
CA ILE A 229 1.85 -8.02 10.99
C ILE A 229 1.91 -9.15 9.97
N LEU A 230 3.11 -9.69 9.75
CA LEU A 230 3.34 -10.75 8.79
C LEU A 230 3.48 -12.09 9.49
N ALA A 231 2.95 -13.15 8.89
CA ALA A 231 3.22 -14.52 9.30
C ALA A 231 3.66 -15.36 8.11
N ASN A 232 4.74 -16.11 8.29
CA ASN A 232 5.19 -17.16 7.38
C ASN A 232 4.86 -18.53 7.97
N TRP A 233 3.77 -19.14 7.51
CA TRP A 233 3.30 -20.43 8.03
C TRP A 233 4.19 -21.62 7.61
N LYS A 234 5.17 -21.39 6.72
CA LYS A 234 6.16 -22.35 6.27
C LYS A 234 7.54 -22.15 6.91
N ALA A 235 7.63 -21.30 7.94
CA ALA A 235 8.91 -21.10 8.65
C ALA A 235 9.35 -22.37 9.39
N ASP A 236 10.65 -22.66 9.32
CA ASP A 236 11.26 -23.87 9.92
C ASP A 236 11.29 -23.84 11.45
N SER A 237 11.11 -22.66 12.06
CA SER A 237 11.08 -22.48 13.50
C SER A 237 9.95 -21.52 13.92
N ALA A 238 9.48 -21.68 15.16
CA ALA A 238 8.45 -20.81 15.73
C ALA A 238 8.90 -19.33 15.77
N GLY A 239 10.18 -19.06 15.98
CA GLY A 239 10.76 -17.71 15.98
C GLY A 239 10.77 -17.06 14.59
N GLY A 240 10.76 -17.86 13.52
CA GLY A 240 10.74 -17.36 12.14
C GLY A 240 9.34 -17.06 11.58
N VAL A 241 8.27 -17.35 12.33
CA VAL A 241 6.89 -17.23 11.83
C VAL A 241 6.47 -15.77 11.70
N TRP A 242 6.70 -14.97 12.74
CA TRP A 242 6.07 -13.68 12.88
C TRP A 242 7.02 -12.49 12.66
N THR A 243 6.49 -11.44 12.02
CA THR A 243 7.05 -10.08 12.07
C THR A 243 5.96 -9.16 12.60
N VAL A 244 6.19 -8.53 13.75
CA VAL A 244 5.18 -7.76 14.45
C VAL A 244 5.67 -6.32 14.67
N PRO A 245 5.19 -5.35 13.87
CA PRO A 245 5.52 -3.94 14.07
C PRO A 245 4.66 -3.28 15.14
N ILE A 246 5.27 -2.36 15.88
CA ILE A 246 4.61 -1.29 16.61
C ILE A 246 5.13 0.05 16.10
N GLY A 247 4.34 1.10 16.16
CA GLY A 247 4.81 2.38 15.62
C GLY A 247 3.75 3.46 15.62
N ILE A 248 4.11 4.55 14.98
CA ILE A 248 3.26 5.73 14.84
C ILE A 248 3.49 6.38 13.48
N GLY A 249 2.45 6.98 12.95
CA GLY A 249 2.50 7.76 11.72
C GLY A 249 1.75 9.09 11.86
N ILE A 250 2.18 10.05 11.08
CA ILE A 250 1.53 11.34 10.91
C ILE A 250 1.26 11.56 9.42
N GLY A 251 0.10 12.09 9.09
CA GLY A 251 -0.28 12.43 7.73
C GLY A 251 -0.86 13.83 7.62
N LYS A 252 -0.65 14.44 6.47
CA LYS A 252 -1.22 15.74 6.12
C LYS A 252 -1.80 15.67 4.72
N LEU A 253 -3.07 16.00 4.58
CA LEU A 253 -3.66 16.30 3.28
C LEU A 253 -3.43 17.76 2.93
N VAL A 254 -2.88 18.01 1.76
CA VAL A 254 -2.63 19.34 1.20
C VAL A 254 -3.25 19.43 -0.20
N LYS A 255 -3.56 20.64 -0.66
CA LYS A 255 -3.92 20.89 -2.06
C LYS A 255 -2.69 21.38 -2.83
N LEU A 256 -2.31 20.68 -3.88
CA LEU A 256 -1.31 21.10 -4.85
C LEU A 256 -2.05 21.55 -6.12
N GLY A 257 -2.37 22.84 -6.20
CA GLY A 257 -3.33 23.34 -7.17
C GLY A 257 -4.72 22.72 -6.94
N PRO A 258 -5.35 22.11 -7.96
CA PRO A 258 -6.64 21.43 -7.82
C PRO A 258 -6.52 20.03 -7.20
N LEU A 259 -5.31 19.46 -7.10
CA LEU A 259 -5.09 18.08 -6.71
C LEU A 259 -4.91 17.93 -5.19
N PRO A 260 -5.81 17.21 -4.49
CA PRO A 260 -5.58 16.82 -3.11
C PRO A 260 -4.49 15.74 -3.05
N VAL A 261 -3.50 15.93 -2.19
CA VAL A 261 -2.38 14.99 -2.01
C VAL A 261 -2.17 14.76 -0.52
N LYS A 262 -2.23 13.50 -0.09
CA LYS A 262 -1.86 13.11 1.27
C LYS A 262 -0.38 12.77 1.32
N ILE A 263 0.34 13.43 2.24
CA ILE A 263 1.74 13.15 2.54
C ILE A 263 1.77 12.52 3.93
N GLY A 264 2.53 11.44 4.10
CA GLY A 264 2.63 10.71 5.36
C GLY A 264 4.05 10.29 5.67
N LEU A 265 4.33 10.24 6.97
CA LEU A 265 5.54 9.67 7.54
C LEU A 265 5.15 8.71 8.65
N ALA A 266 5.73 7.52 8.66
CA ALA A 266 5.58 6.58 9.77
C ALA A 266 6.92 5.98 10.16
N VAL A 267 7.05 5.66 11.45
CA VAL A 267 8.19 4.93 12.01
C VAL A 267 7.66 3.72 12.75
N GLN A 268 8.22 2.56 12.46
CA GLN A 268 7.81 1.28 13.02
C GLN A 268 9.03 0.53 13.55
N TYR A 269 8.87 -0.09 14.69
CA TYR A 269 9.82 -1.02 15.30
C TYR A 269 9.19 -2.40 15.35
N MET A 270 9.90 -3.44 14.93
CA MET A 270 9.43 -4.81 14.97
C MET A 270 9.78 -5.41 16.33
N VAL A 271 8.77 -5.57 17.20
CA VAL A 271 8.93 -6.18 18.53
C VAL A 271 9.20 -7.68 18.44
N HIS A 272 8.88 -8.26 17.28
CA HIS A 272 9.24 -9.63 16.93
C HIS A 272 9.54 -9.69 15.42
N HIS A 273 10.59 -10.39 15.05
CA HIS A 273 11.01 -10.65 13.68
C HIS A 273 11.91 -11.88 13.61
N PRO A 274 12.07 -12.54 12.46
CA PRO A 274 13.06 -13.59 12.27
C PRO A 274 14.49 -13.09 12.54
N ASP A 275 15.35 -13.96 13.07
CA ASP A 275 16.75 -13.62 13.40
C ASP A 275 17.60 -13.38 12.15
N ASN A 276 17.22 -13.96 11.01
CA ASN A 276 17.95 -13.82 9.76
C ASN A 276 17.10 -13.14 8.69
N PHE A 277 17.59 -12.03 8.15
CA PHE A 277 16.86 -11.13 7.24
C PHE A 277 15.55 -10.58 7.83
N GLY A 278 15.43 -10.59 9.15
CA GLY A 278 14.30 -10.02 9.87
C GLY A 278 14.33 -8.48 9.84
N GLN A 279 13.17 -7.87 9.71
CA GLN A 279 13.03 -6.42 9.77
C GLN A 279 13.10 -5.96 11.23
N LYS A 280 13.96 -5.00 11.57
CA LYS A 280 14.04 -4.36 12.91
C LYS A 280 13.28 -3.05 12.95
N TRP A 281 13.50 -2.22 11.95
CA TRP A 281 12.89 -0.90 11.82
C TRP A 281 12.34 -0.70 10.40
N ASN A 282 11.28 0.08 10.30
CA ASN A 282 10.81 0.64 9.04
C ASN A 282 10.57 2.14 9.17
N ILE A 283 11.16 2.91 8.27
CA ILE A 283 10.83 4.32 8.06
C ILE A 283 10.08 4.40 6.74
N GLN A 284 8.82 4.81 6.80
CA GLN A 284 7.92 4.84 5.67
C GLN A 284 7.55 6.27 5.31
N LEU A 285 7.70 6.62 4.04
CA LEU A 285 7.21 7.87 3.44
C LEU A 285 6.10 7.54 2.45
N GLY A 286 4.98 8.25 2.53
CA GLY A 286 3.84 8.07 1.64
C GLY A 286 3.47 9.36 0.94
N VAL A 287 3.12 9.26 -0.35
CA VAL A 287 2.52 10.35 -1.14
C VAL A 287 1.34 9.76 -1.90
N THR A 288 0.14 10.26 -1.63
CA THR A 288 -1.09 9.71 -2.20
C THR A 288 -1.94 10.82 -2.82
N PRO A 289 -1.77 11.11 -4.12
CA PRO A 289 -2.69 11.96 -4.86
C PRO A 289 -4.06 11.30 -5.03
N VAL A 290 -5.10 12.11 -4.92
CA VAL A 290 -6.47 11.76 -5.33
C VAL A 290 -6.59 12.02 -6.81
N ILE A 291 -7.04 11.03 -7.57
CA ILE A 291 -7.24 11.16 -9.01
C ILE A 291 -8.74 11.17 -9.35
N PRO A 292 -9.15 11.80 -10.46
CA PRO A 292 -10.52 11.74 -10.92
C PRO A 292 -10.98 10.31 -11.18
N ASN A 293 -12.22 10.01 -10.82
CA ASN A 293 -12.85 8.74 -11.17
C ASN A 293 -13.07 8.67 -12.69
N LEU A 294 -12.40 7.72 -13.35
CA LEU A 294 -12.47 7.53 -14.80
C LEU A 294 -13.68 6.70 -15.23
N ILE A 295 -14.24 5.88 -14.33
CA ILE A 295 -15.43 5.07 -14.57
C ILE A 295 -16.61 5.73 -13.87
N LYS A 296 -17.53 6.30 -14.66
CA LYS A 296 -18.70 7.02 -14.16
C LYS A 296 -19.92 6.11 -14.13
N GLY A 297 -20.72 6.24 -13.06
CA GLY A 297 -21.93 5.44 -12.89
C GLY A 297 -21.67 4.01 -12.43
N SER A 298 -22.71 3.22 -12.31
CA SER A 298 -22.63 1.81 -11.97
C SER A 298 -22.56 0.93 -13.22
N LEU A 299 -21.80 -0.18 -13.14
CA LEU A 299 -21.64 -1.11 -14.28
C LEU A 299 -22.91 -1.93 -14.56
N PHE A 300 -23.69 -2.27 -13.53
CA PHE A 300 -24.82 -3.17 -13.63
C PHE A 300 -26.15 -2.49 -13.21
N GLY A 301 -26.47 -1.38 -13.89
CA GLY A 301 -27.77 -0.73 -13.75
C GLY A 301 -27.94 0.12 -12.49
N GLU A 302 -29.03 0.88 -12.51
CA GLU A 302 -29.44 1.78 -11.42
C GLU A 302 -29.95 1.03 -10.17
#